data_3817ac7b6951d5d4b102e0540fbaee06
#
_entry.id   3817ac7b6951d5d4b102e0540fbaee06
#
_cell.length_a   1.000
_cell.length_b   1.000
_cell.length_c   1.000
_cell.angle_alpha   90.00
_cell.angle_beta   90.00
_cell.angle_gamma   90.00
#
_symmetry.space_group_name_H-M   'P 1'
#
loop_
_entity.id
_entity.type
_entity.pdbx_description
1 polymer ?
#
loop_
_entity_poly.entity_id
_entity_poly.type
_entity_poly.pdbx_seq_one_letter_code
_entity_poly.pdbx_strand_id
1 'polypeptide(L)'
;DKTKTFKITLKDDGKGQLTATCDPKEGPKFTFTNTYSVEELPSSITDQIKIDKKLTGRDLKKGEFTFELLENGDVVATGSNDASGNVTFDKITYTQPGHHAYTVREVNNDLGGVTYDDQAYTVYTQIIDQGNGKLKAEHQAVVQMDNEFAPIEGNKITFNNKYEAKGTTASIGAVKRLTGKDLKDGQFTFQLKDENGKVIDEAKNDKAGAISFKALEFDKAGTYKYTISEVNDKQKEIKYDTSEKTVTITVKDSGDGYLQAQVESEKQLIFTNTFEAAGGSGTKTGDNMNLVLPIMMMLTAAAIGSVLLIRRKYHR
;
A
#
# COMPACT_ATOMS: atom_id res chain seq x y z
N ASP A 1 -46.91 36.15 9.54
CA ASP A 1 -47.80 37.16 10.14
C ASP A 1 -49.07 36.54 10.75
N LYS A 2 -49.29 36.73 12.06
CA LYS A 2 -50.41 36.03 12.79
C LYS A 2 -51.66 36.91 12.89
N THR A 3 -51.53 38.23 12.91
CA THR A 3 -52.63 39.12 13.19
C THR A 3 -52.46 40.43 12.45
N LYS A 4 -53.51 40.90 11.84
CA LYS A 4 -53.63 42.25 11.26
C LYS A 4 -54.84 42.90 11.86
N THR A 5 -54.74 44.16 12.25
CA THR A 5 -55.83 44.96 12.87
C THR A 5 -56.12 46.21 12.05
N PHE A 6 -57.38 46.60 12.03
CA PHE A 6 -57.83 47.85 11.44
C PHE A 6 -58.91 48.46 12.34
N LYS A 7 -59.12 49.73 12.22
CA LYS A 7 -60.08 50.47 13.05
C LYS A 7 -61.25 50.98 12.18
N ILE A 8 -62.44 50.62 12.62
CA ILE A 8 -63.66 51.23 12.08
C ILE A 8 -64.21 52.20 13.13
N THR A 9 -64.43 53.41 12.71
CA THR A 9 -65.08 54.43 13.55
C THR A 9 -66.47 54.73 13.03
N LEU A 10 -67.45 54.55 13.90
CA LEU A 10 -68.87 54.95 13.60
C LEU A 10 -69.17 56.30 14.22
N LYS A 11 -69.74 57.14 13.43
CA LYS A 11 -70.27 58.47 13.89
C LYS A 11 -71.74 58.52 13.61
N ASP A 12 -72.48 58.91 14.61
CA ASP A 12 -73.93 59.31 14.45
C ASP A 12 -74.01 60.75 14.01
N ASP A 13 -74.81 61.02 12.97
CA ASP A 13 -75.03 62.36 12.42
C ASP A 13 -76.13 63.15 13.18
N GLY A 14 -76.73 62.51 14.23
CA GLY A 14 -77.82 63.09 15.02
C GLY A 14 -79.17 63.21 14.25
N LYS A 15 -79.26 62.63 13.07
CA LYS A 15 -80.47 62.60 12.20
C LYS A 15 -80.90 61.14 11.90
N GLY A 16 -80.40 60.19 12.69
CA GLY A 16 -80.73 58.82 12.54
C GLY A 16 -79.87 58.05 11.52
N GLN A 17 -78.75 58.60 11.05
CA GLN A 17 -77.82 57.91 10.18
C GLN A 17 -76.43 57.72 10.83
N LEU A 18 -75.86 56.55 10.67
CA LEU A 18 -74.49 56.23 11.08
C LEU A 18 -73.56 56.30 9.89
N THR A 19 -72.47 57.02 10.02
CA THR A 19 -71.41 57.06 9.03
C THR A 19 -70.24 56.25 9.54
N ALA A 20 -69.80 55.19 8.77
CA ALA A 20 -68.67 54.39 9.05
C ALA A 20 -67.44 54.95 8.34
N THR A 21 -66.37 55.17 9.06
CA THR A 21 -65.05 55.46 8.49
C THR A 21 -64.06 54.36 8.85
N CYS A 22 -63.32 53.89 7.87
CA CYS A 22 -62.27 52.88 8.06
C CYS A 22 -60.87 53.54 8.01
N ASP A 23 -59.96 53.14 8.84
CA ASP A 23 -58.57 53.57 8.78
C ASP A 23 -57.70 52.40 8.43
N PRO A 24 -57.06 52.45 7.29
CA PRO A 24 -56.95 53.46 6.27
C PRO A 24 -58.26 53.67 5.47
N LYS A 25 -58.52 54.90 4.93
CA LYS A 25 -59.77 55.35 4.32
C LYS A 25 -60.28 54.51 3.15
N GLU A 26 -59.33 53.85 2.40
CA GLU A 26 -59.65 52.97 1.27
C GLU A 26 -59.95 51.52 1.69
N GLY A 27 -60.02 51.26 2.99
CA GLY A 27 -60.12 49.95 3.55
C GLY A 27 -58.74 49.28 3.66
N PRO A 28 -58.57 48.37 4.64
CA PRO A 28 -57.28 47.73 4.85
C PRO A 28 -56.99 46.66 3.77
N LYS A 29 -55.85 46.82 3.10
CA LYS A 29 -55.28 45.74 2.28
C LYS A 29 -54.33 44.87 3.17
N PHE A 30 -54.75 43.69 3.49
CA PHE A 30 -53.94 42.77 4.28
C PHE A 30 -53.17 41.82 3.39
N THR A 31 -51.84 41.79 3.52
CA THR A 31 -50.99 40.79 2.93
C THR A 31 -50.47 39.92 4.06
N PHE A 32 -50.72 38.62 3.99
CA PHE A 32 -50.12 37.63 4.87
C PHE A 32 -49.00 36.97 4.11
N THR A 33 -47.80 37.04 4.65
CA THR A 33 -46.61 36.42 4.08
C THR A 33 -46.17 35.30 5.00
N ASN A 34 -46.14 34.09 4.48
CA ASN A 34 -45.52 32.96 5.16
C ASN A 34 -44.20 32.66 4.48
N THR A 35 -43.18 32.34 5.28
CA THR A 35 -41.88 31.88 4.80
C THR A 35 -41.79 30.42 5.12
N TYR A 36 -41.47 29.61 4.13
CA TYR A 36 -41.14 28.20 4.29
C TYR A 36 -39.62 28.02 4.16
N SER A 37 -39.03 27.29 5.03
CA SER A 37 -37.62 26.90 4.99
C SER A 37 -37.46 25.42 5.37
N VAL A 38 -36.44 24.81 4.86
CA VAL A 38 -36.05 23.45 5.21
C VAL A 38 -34.84 23.44 6.14
N GLU A 39 -34.71 22.45 6.98
CA GLU A 39 -33.54 22.18 7.80
C GLU A 39 -32.40 21.58 6.93
N GLU A 40 -31.17 21.91 7.26
CA GLU A 40 -29.99 21.32 6.62
C GLU A 40 -29.94 19.80 6.86
N LEU A 41 -29.57 19.06 5.82
CA LEU A 41 -29.44 17.59 5.88
C LEU A 41 -27.98 17.18 5.62
N PRO A 42 -27.19 16.83 6.65
CA PRO A 42 -25.91 16.16 6.47
C PRO A 42 -26.14 14.68 6.12
N SER A 43 -25.73 14.25 4.93
CA SER A 43 -25.86 12.86 4.46
C SER A 43 -24.59 12.41 3.76
N SER A 44 -24.21 11.13 3.93
CA SER A 44 -23.16 10.48 3.18
C SER A 44 -23.76 9.49 2.18
N ILE A 45 -23.13 9.34 1.02
CA ILE A 45 -23.53 8.30 0.06
C ILE A 45 -23.45 6.90 0.69
N THR A 46 -22.54 6.70 1.64
CA THR A 46 -22.37 5.41 2.35
C THR A 46 -23.47 5.14 3.39
N ASP A 47 -24.38 6.06 3.62
CA ASP A 47 -25.58 5.78 4.42
C ASP A 47 -26.52 4.77 3.71
N GLN A 48 -26.45 4.64 2.36
CA GLN A 48 -27.31 3.77 1.56
C GLN A 48 -26.57 2.93 0.52
N ILE A 49 -25.31 3.28 0.20
CA ILE A 49 -24.48 2.55 -0.75
C ILE A 49 -23.36 1.84 0.01
N LYS A 50 -23.27 0.53 -0.19
CA LYS A 50 -22.14 -0.22 0.35
C LYS A 50 -20.95 -0.10 -0.60
N ILE A 51 -19.81 0.40 -0.10
CA ILE A 51 -18.58 0.48 -0.87
C ILE A 51 -17.53 -0.38 -0.17
N ASP A 52 -17.04 -1.39 -0.90
CA ASP A 52 -16.04 -2.34 -0.42
C ASP A 52 -14.70 -2.09 -1.13
N LYS A 53 -13.62 -2.09 -0.36
CA LYS A 53 -12.25 -2.19 -0.87
C LYS A 53 -11.73 -3.60 -0.68
N LYS A 54 -11.19 -4.20 -1.74
CA LYS A 54 -10.49 -5.48 -1.71
C LYS A 54 -9.04 -5.30 -2.13
N LEU A 55 -8.14 -5.96 -1.43
CA LEU A 55 -6.74 -6.09 -1.79
C LEU A 55 -6.38 -7.57 -1.82
N THR A 56 -5.80 -8.03 -2.93
CA THR A 56 -5.23 -9.37 -3.04
C THR A 56 -3.71 -9.30 -2.93
N GLY A 57 -3.07 -10.36 -2.43
CA GLY A 57 -1.61 -10.46 -2.30
C GLY A 57 -1.07 -10.15 -0.91
N ARG A 58 -1.73 -9.32 -0.13
CA ARG A 58 -1.47 -9.09 1.29
C ARG A 58 -2.69 -8.56 2.02
N ASP A 59 -2.59 -8.46 3.34
CA ASP A 59 -3.65 -7.91 4.18
C ASP A 59 -3.85 -6.41 3.93
N LEU A 60 -5.11 -6.01 3.95
CA LEU A 60 -5.55 -4.63 3.85
C LEU A 60 -5.37 -3.91 5.18
N LYS A 61 -4.87 -2.67 5.16
CA LYS A 61 -4.72 -1.84 6.35
C LYS A 61 -5.78 -0.73 6.37
N LYS A 62 -6.21 -0.35 7.58
CA LYS A 62 -7.15 0.76 7.76
C LYS A 62 -6.57 2.07 7.22
N GLY A 63 -7.35 2.79 6.41
CA GLY A 63 -6.99 4.10 5.86
C GLY A 63 -5.89 4.05 4.79
N GLU A 64 -5.60 2.86 4.25
CA GLU A 64 -4.54 2.70 3.28
C GLU A 64 -4.91 3.23 1.89
N PHE A 65 -6.18 3.09 1.54
CA PHE A 65 -6.72 3.58 0.28
C PHE A 65 -7.72 4.71 0.53
N THR A 66 -7.62 5.73 -0.31
CA THR A 66 -8.48 6.90 -0.25
C THR A 66 -9.35 6.97 -1.50
N PHE A 67 -10.52 7.58 -1.34
CA PHE A 67 -11.54 7.69 -2.38
C PHE A 67 -12.02 9.13 -2.45
N GLU A 68 -12.40 9.54 -3.64
CA GLU A 68 -12.96 10.86 -3.89
C GLU A 68 -14.39 10.73 -4.41
N LEU A 69 -15.24 11.64 -3.95
CA LEU A 69 -16.55 11.90 -4.49
C LEU A 69 -16.50 13.23 -5.22
N LEU A 70 -16.74 13.21 -6.51
CA LEU A 70 -16.65 14.39 -7.36
C LEU A 70 -18.01 14.78 -7.88
N GLU A 71 -18.32 16.08 -7.90
CA GLU A 71 -19.44 16.67 -8.60
C GLU A 71 -18.93 17.70 -9.61
N ASN A 72 -19.28 17.55 -10.88
CA ASN A 72 -18.81 18.40 -11.99
C ASN A 72 -17.27 18.50 -12.09
N GLY A 73 -16.55 17.49 -11.60
CA GLY A 73 -15.09 17.45 -11.60
C GLY A 73 -14.42 17.96 -10.32
N ASP A 74 -15.17 18.60 -9.43
CA ASP A 74 -14.67 19.07 -8.13
C ASP A 74 -14.88 18.02 -7.04
N VAL A 75 -13.88 17.84 -6.17
CA VAL A 75 -13.99 16.94 -5.01
C VAL A 75 -14.88 17.57 -3.95
N VAL A 76 -16.01 16.93 -3.66
CA VAL A 76 -17.01 17.40 -2.67
C VAL A 76 -16.99 16.61 -1.37
N ALA A 77 -16.46 15.38 -1.38
CA ALA A 77 -16.23 14.58 -0.19
C ALA A 77 -15.08 13.57 -0.43
N THR A 78 -14.47 13.12 0.65
CA THR A 78 -13.44 12.08 0.64
C THR A 78 -13.87 10.89 1.47
N GLY A 79 -13.27 9.73 1.20
CA GLY A 79 -13.53 8.50 1.93
C GLY A 79 -12.26 7.68 2.12
N SER A 80 -12.31 6.72 3.03
CA SER A 80 -11.22 5.77 3.25
C SER A 80 -11.76 4.42 3.72
N ASN A 81 -10.94 3.36 3.54
CA ASN A 81 -11.29 2.02 3.97
C ASN A 81 -10.96 1.76 5.44
N ASP A 82 -11.75 0.91 6.09
CA ASP A 82 -11.33 0.25 7.33
C ASP A 82 -10.49 -1.01 7.04
N ALA A 83 -10.02 -1.71 8.08
CA ALA A 83 -9.21 -2.93 7.91
C ALA A 83 -10.00 -4.11 7.33
N SER A 84 -11.33 -4.07 7.36
CA SER A 84 -12.21 -5.08 6.77
C SER A 84 -12.59 -4.77 5.32
N GLY A 85 -12.19 -3.58 4.84
CA GLY A 85 -12.45 -3.11 3.47
C GLY A 85 -13.74 -2.30 3.32
N ASN A 86 -14.46 -1.98 4.40
CA ASN A 86 -15.60 -1.07 4.28
C ASN A 86 -15.10 0.35 4.07
N VAL A 87 -15.59 1.02 3.05
CA VAL A 87 -15.28 2.42 2.75
C VAL A 87 -16.38 3.31 3.30
N THR A 88 -15.98 4.38 3.98
CA THR A 88 -16.90 5.42 4.47
C THR A 88 -16.48 6.77 3.90
N PHE A 89 -17.47 7.57 3.51
CA PHE A 89 -17.28 8.93 3.00
C PHE A 89 -17.72 9.98 4.03
N ASP A 90 -17.08 11.14 3.98
CA ASP A 90 -17.53 12.34 4.68
C ASP A 90 -18.96 12.73 4.26
N LYS A 91 -19.66 13.41 5.15
CA LYS A 91 -21.01 13.88 4.87
C LYS A 91 -20.99 15.18 4.06
N ILE A 92 -21.93 15.27 3.13
CA ILE A 92 -22.28 16.51 2.41
C ILE A 92 -23.50 17.11 3.08
N THR A 93 -23.51 18.43 3.26
CA THR A 93 -24.66 19.16 3.82
C THR A 93 -25.52 19.73 2.69
N TYR A 94 -26.77 19.25 2.61
CA TYR A 94 -27.75 19.72 1.65
C TYR A 94 -28.67 20.75 2.30
N THR A 95 -28.90 21.88 1.60
CA THR A 95 -29.71 23.00 2.10
C THR A 95 -31.00 23.19 1.33
N GLN A 96 -31.20 22.46 0.22
CA GLN A 96 -32.37 22.56 -0.64
C GLN A 96 -32.62 21.25 -1.38
N PRO A 97 -33.86 21.00 -1.86
CA PRO A 97 -34.14 19.87 -2.75
C PRO A 97 -33.37 19.97 -4.06
N GLY A 98 -33.03 18.84 -4.65
CA GLY A 98 -32.28 18.82 -5.91
C GLY A 98 -31.86 17.41 -6.33
N HIS A 99 -31.22 17.36 -7.51
CA HIS A 99 -30.59 16.17 -8.05
C HIS A 99 -29.10 16.41 -8.21
N HIS A 100 -28.30 15.45 -7.78
CA HIS A 100 -26.86 15.46 -7.87
C HIS A 100 -26.38 14.19 -8.56
N ALA A 101 -25.33 14.32 -9.35
CA ALA A 101 -24.63 13.21 -9.97
C ALA A 101 -23.16 13.25 -9.54
N TYR A 102 -22.77 12.25 -8.77
CA TYR A 102 -21.41 12.15 -8.26
C TYR A 102 -20.62 11.07 -9.00
N THR A 103 -19.33 11.30 -9.15
CA THR A 103 -18.37 10.26 -9.55
C THR A 103 -17.61 9.79 -8.32
N VAL A 104 -17.63 8.49 -8.05
CA VAL A 104 -16.81 7.83 -7.02
C VAL A 104 -15.63 7.18 -7.68
N ARG A 105 -14.41 7.50 -7.24
CA ARG A 105 -13.18 6.88 -7.73
C ARG A 105 -12.19 6.61 -6.61
N GLU A 106 -11.31 5.66 -6.81
CA GLU A 106 -10.14 5.47 -5.95
C GLU A 106 -9.02 6.45 -6.34
N VAL A 107 -8.29 6.94 -5.35
CA VAL A 107 -7.09 7.77 -5.57
C VAL A 107 -5.87 6.88 -5.69
N ASN A 108 -5.14 6.99 -6.78
CA ASN A 108 -3.86 6.32 -6.92
C ASN A 108 -2.78 7.11 -6.16
N ASN A 109 -2.34 6.58 -5.02
CA ASN A 109 -1.31 7.16 -4.17
C ASN A 109 0.09 6.56 -4.45
N ASP A 110 0.27 5.82 -5.55
CA ASP A 110 1.53 5.19 -5.96
C ASP A 110 2.15 4.28 -4.88
N LEU A 111 1.31 3.55 -4.14
CA LEU A 111 1.80 2.58 -3.16
C LEU A 111 2.61 1.48 -3.86
N GLY A 112 3.82 1.23 -3.36
CA GLY A 112 4.74 0.25 -3.95
C GLY A 112 4.11 -1.14 -4.03
N GLY A 113 4.23 -1.78 -5.19
CA GLY A 113 3.69 -3.11 -5.47
C GLY A 113 2.18 -3.17 -5.66
N VAL A 114 1.45 -2.05 -5.57
CA VAL A 114 -0.01 -2.02 -5.74
C VAL A 114 -0.37 -1.67 -7.18
N THR A 115 -1.19 -2.54 -7.79
CA THR A 115 -1.94 -2.23 -9.01
C THR A 115 -3.33 -1.79 -8.58
N TYR A 116 -3.68 -0.54 -8.90
CA TYR A 116 -4.94 0.09 -8.52
C TYR A 116 -6.07 -0.29 -9.46
N ASP A 117 -7.28 -0.32 -8.93
CA ASP A 117 -8.51 -0.35 -9.71
C ASP A 117 -8.77 1.05 -10.28
N ASP A 118 -8.87 1.18 -11.58
CA ASP A 118 -9.12 2.43 -12.30
C ASP A 118 -10.61 2.69 -12.57
N GLN A 119 -11.47 1.81 -12.06
CA GLN A 119 -12.91 1.91 -12.25
C GLN A 119 -13.47 3.14 -11.54
N ALA A 120 -14.33 3.87 -12.22
CA ALA A 120 -15.14 4.93 -11.63
C ALA A 120 -16.63 4.54 -11.69
N TYR A 121 -17.36 4.95 -10.65
CA TYR A 121 -18.78 4.68 -10.53
C TYR A 121 -19.56 5.98 -10.42
N THR A 122 -20.78 6.02 -10.97
CA THR A 122 -21.67 7.16 -10.80
C THR A 122 -22.65 6.89 -9.67
N VAL A 123 -22.89 7.89 -8.84
CA VAL A 123 -23.91 7.86 -7.79
C VAL A 123 -24.89 8.99 -8.04
N TYR A 124 -26.15 8.64 -8.32
CA TYR A 124 -27.25 9.59 -8.36
C TYR A 124 -27.79 9.82 -6.96
N THR A 125 -27.95 11.08 -6.60
CA THR A 125 -28.52 11.50 -5.32
C THR A 125 -29.71 12.39 -5.58
N GLN A 126 -30.85 12.04 -4.98
CA GLN A 126 -32.04 12.88 -4.98
C GLN A 126 -32.30 13.43 -3.59
N ILE A 127 -32.39 14.74 -3.45
CA ILE A 127 -32.77 15.40 -2.22
C ILE A 127 -34.23 15.82 -2.33
N ILE A 128 -35.05 15.29 -1.45
CA ILE A 128 -36.51 15.41 -1.47
C ILE A 128 -36.94 16.26 -0.28
N ASP A 129 -37.76 17.30 -0.54
CA ASP A 129 -38.48 18.02 0.50
C ASP A 129 -39.70 17.20 0.92
N GLN A 130 -39.78 16.86 2.19
CA GLN A 130 -40.89 16.11 2.75
C GLN A 130 -42.14 16.94 3.07
N GLY A 131 -42.12 18.27 2.80
CA GLY A 131 -43.24 19.17 3.05
C GLY A 131 -43.45 19.57 4.51
N ASN A 132 -42.58 19.13 5.41
CA ASN A 132 -42.63 19.37 6.85
C ASN A 132 -41.42 20.16 7.37
N GLY A 133 -40.65 20.79 6.48
CA GLY A 133 -39.41 21.48 6.80
C GLY A 133 -38.16 20.55 6.84
N LYS A 134 -38.30 19.29 6.49
CA LYS A 134 -37.20 18.33 6.48
C LYS A 134 -36.88 17.83 5.09
N LEU A 135 -35.61 17.66 4.83
CA LEU A 135 -35.07 17.02 3.63
C LEU A 135 -34.85 15.51 3.87
N LYS A 136 -34.91 14.73 2.77
CA LYS A 136 -34.53 13.31 2.71
C LYS A 136 -33.59 13.10 1.54
N ALA A 137 -32.50 12.38 1.74
CA ALA A 137 -31.61 11.96 0.66
C ALA A 137 -31.90 10.53 0.23
N GLU A 138 -31.86 10.27 -1.08
CA GLU A 138 -31.89 8.95 -1.67
C GLU A 138 -30.67 8.82 -2.60
N HIS A 139 -29.84 7.79 -2.37
CA HIS A 139 -28.60 7.55 -3.11
C HIS A 139 -28.69 6.24 -3.88
N GLN A 140 -28.30 6.25 -5.15
CA GLN A 140 -28.28 5.08 -6.01
C GLN A 140 -26.99 5.01 -6.82
N ALA A 141 -26.24 3.90 -6.66
CA ALA A 141 -25.09 3.63 -7.49
C ALA A 141 -25.51 3.05 -8.84
N VAL A 142 -24.86 3.54 -9.90
CA VAL A 142 -25.08 3.08 -11.27
C VAL A 142 -23.72 2.82 -11.94
N VAL A 143 -23.73 1.93 -12.93
CA VAL A 143 -22.58 1.68 -13.81
C VAL A 143 -22.97 2.10 -15.23
N GLN A 144 -22.03 2.68 -15.95
CA GLN A 144 -22.21 2.97 -17.36
C GLN A 144 -21.94 1.71 -18.19
N MET A 145 -22.91 1.29 -19.00
CA MET A 145 -22.81 0.17 -19.93
C MET A 145 -23.25 0.66 -21.31
N ASP A 146 -22.36 0.62 -22.31
CA ASP A 146 -22.66 0.95 -23.72
C ASP A 146 -23.50 2.23 -23.93
N ASN A 147 -23.15 3.34 -23.26
CA ASN A 147 -23.87 4.61 -23.25
C ASN A 147 -25.18 4.66 -22.43
N GLU A 148 -25.54 3.63 -21.71
CA GLU A 148 -26.66 3.62 -20.77
C GLU A 148 -26.17 3.47 -19.33
N PHE A 149 -26.93 3.98 -18.36
CA PHE A 149 -26.67 3.80 -16.95
C PHE A 149 -27.61 2.71 -16.39
N ALA A 150 -27.03 1.68 -15.80
CA ALA A 150 -27.79 0.63 -15.14
C ALA A 150 -27.56 0.68 -13.62
N PRO A 151 -28.60 0.47 -12.79
CA PRO A 151 -28.44 0.34 -11.35
C PRO A 151 -27.49 -0.81 -11.01
N ILE A 152 -26.60 -0.60 -10.05
CA ILE A 152 -25.75 -1.66 -9.51
C ILE A 152 -26.57 -2.51 -8.56
N GLU A 153 -26.55 -3.83 -8.76
CA GLU A 153 -27.26 -4.78 -7.92
C GLU A 153 -26.87 -4.62 -6.44
N GLY A 154 -27.89 -4.57 -5.57
CA GLY A 154 -27.71 -4.40 -4.13
C GLY A 154 -27.09 -3.08 -3.71
N ASN A 155 -27.02 -2.10 -4.63
CA ASN A 155 -26.43 -0.77 -4.38
C ASN A 155 -25.02 -0.87 -3.79
N LYS A 156 -24.19 -1.78 -4.36
CA LYS A 156 -22.87 -2.13 -3.84
C LYS A 156 -21.76 -1.90 -4.86
N ILE A 157 -20.81 -1.04 -4.52
CA ILE A 157 -19.58 -0.77 -5.27
C ILE A 157 -18.43 -1.59 -4.69
N THR A 158 -17.53 -2.09 -5.55
CA THR A 158 -16.33 -2.80 -5.09
C THR A 158 -15.11 -2.35 -5.90
N PHE A 159 -14.08 -1.88 -5.21
CA PHE A 159 -12.76 -1.58 -5.78
C PHE A 159 -11.78 -2.71 -5.48
N ASN A 160 -11.10 -3.24 -6.50
CA ASN A 160 -10.23 -4.40 -6.40
C ASN A 160 -8.79 -4.01 -6.76
N ASN A 161 -7.87 -4.02 -5.78
CA ASN A 161 -6.46 -3.84 -6.04
C ASN A 161 -5.72 -5.18 -5.91
N LYS A 162 -4.57 -5.26 -6.58
CA LYS A 162 -3.62 -6.35 -6.45
C LYS A 162 -2.31 -5.82 -5.88
N TYR A 163 -1.79 -6.50 -4.87
CA TYR A 163 -0.43 -6.28 -4.38
C TYR A 163 0.48 -7.41 -4.84
N GLU A 164 1.68 -7.05 -5.31
CA GLU A 164 2.73 -7.98 -5.68
C GLU A 164 4.09 -7.33 -5.41
N ALA A 165 4.86 -7.93 -4.50
CA ALA A 165 6.21 -7.47 -4.21
C ALA A 165 7.18 -7.88 -5.33
N LYS A 166 8.06 -6.99 -5.72
CA LYS A 166 9.17 -7.30 -6.63
C LYS A 166 10.18 -8.19 -5.93
N GLY A 167 10.71 -9.16 -6.67
CA GLY A 167 11.75 -10.07 -6.21
C GLY A 167 13.02 -9.36 -5.74
N THR A 168 13.86 -10.12 -5.05
CA THR A 168 15.16 -9.67 -4.53
C THR A 168 16.24 -10.67 -4.86
N THR A 169 17.50 -10.28 -4.67
CA THR A 169 18.65 -11.16 -4.84
C THR A 169 19.50 -11.20 -3.59
N ALA A 170 20.21 -12.33 -3.38
CA ALA A 170 21.23 -12.45 -2.35
C ALA A 170 22.46 -13.21 -2.88
N SER A 171 23.65 -12.81 -2.43
CA SER A 171 24.89 -13.45 -2.79
C SER A 171 25.45 -14.24 -1.59
N ILE A 172 25.96 -15.45 -1.87
CA ILE A 172 26.65 -16.30 -0.91
C ILE A 172 28.12 -16.35 -1.31
N GLY A 173 29.00 -16.21 -0.32
CA GLY A 173 30.44 -16.35 -0.49
C GLY A 173 31.07 -17.10 0.68
N ALA A 174 32.27 -17.66 0.47
CA ALA A 174 33.06 -18.31 1.47
C ALA A 174 34.53 -17.97 1.29
N VAL A 175 35.39 -18.45 2.21
CA VAL A 175 36.82 -18.22 2.16
C VAL A 175 37.55 -19.56 2.15
N LYS A 176 38.51 -19.72 1.24
CA LYS A 176 39.49 -20.83 1.22
C LYS A 176 40.79 -20.41 1.86
N ARG A 177 41.31 -21.26 2.71
CA ARG A 177 42.69 -21.18 3.24
C ARG A 177 43.48 -22.47 2.90
N LEU A 178 44.75 -22.32 2.58
CA LEU A 178 45.68 -23.41 2.42
C LEU A 178 46.85 -23.16 3.37
N THR A 179 47.09 -24.11 4.30
CA THR A 179 48.24 -24.04 5.20
C THR A 179 49.40 -24.87 4.64
N GLY A 180 50.64 -24.39 4.80
CA GLY A 180 51.85 -25.07 4.37
C GLY A 180 52.26 -24.83 2.92
N LYS A 181 51.43 -24.11 2.12
CA LYS A 181 51.75 -23.76 0.74
C LYS A 181 50.90 -22.58 0.31
N ASP A 182 51.37 -21.77 -0.65
CA ASP A 182 50.61 -20.69 -1.24
C ASP A 182 49.40 -21.19 -2.02
N LEU A 183 48.25 -20.54 -1.80
CA LEU A 183 47.02 -20.82 -2.51
C LEU A 183 47.11 -20.27 -3.94
N LYS A 184 46.63 -21.05 -4.92
CA LYS A 184 46.57 -20.65 -6.31
C LYS A 184 45.14 -20.31 -6.72
N ASP A 185 45.02 -19.42 -7.72
CA ASP A 185 43.75 -19.10 -8.33
C ASP A 185 43.10 -20.35 -8.96
N GLY A 186 41.82 -20.55 -8.70
CA GLY A 186 41.04 -21.67 -9.21
C GLY A 186 41.46 -23.04 -8.73
N GLN A 187 42.25 -23.15 -7.63
CA GLN A 187 42.84 -24.42 -7.20
C GLN A 187 41.82 -25.41 -6.64
N PHE A 188 40.81 -24.92 -5.92
CA PHE A 188 39.79 -25.75 -5.27
C PHE A 188 38.39 -25.34 -5.76
N THR A 189 37.53 -26.37 -5.90
CA THR A 189 36.15 -26.20 -6.35
C THR A 189 35.20 -26.41 -5.17
N PHE A 190 34.15 -25.56 -5.12
CA PHE A 190 33.11 -25.58 -4.09
C PHE A 190 31.75 -25.70 -4.73
N GLN A 191 30.88 -26.48 -4.10
CA GLN A 191 29.51 -26.69 -4.52
C GLN A 191 28.57 -25.98 -3.55
N LEU A 192 27.61 -25.23 -4.11
CA LEU A 192 26.46 -24.70 -3.39
C LEU A 192 25.28 -25.65 -3.65
N LYS A 193 24.69 -26.17 -2.58
CA LYS A 193 23.57 -27.12 -2.63
C LYS A 193 22.32 -26.48 -2.02
N ASP A 194 21.14 -26.77 -2.57
CA ASP A 194 19.87 -26.46 -1.97
C ASP A 194 19.53 -27.36 -0.76
N GLU A 195 18.38 -27.14 -0.15
CA GLU A 195 17.91 -27.92 1.00
C GLU A 195 17.69 -29.42 0.71
N ASN A 196 17.54 -29.79 -0.56
CA ASN A 196 17.39 -31.17 -1.02
C ASN A 196 18.76 -31.83 -1.36
N GLY A 197 19.86 -31.09 -1.17
CA GLY A 197 21.21 -31.56 -1.49
C GLY A 197 21.57 -31.50 -2.98
N LYS A 198 20.72 -30.88 -3.81
CA LYS A 198 20.99 -30.68 -5.24
C LYS A 198 22.02 -29.56 -5.41
N VAL A 199 23.06 -29.79 -6.18
CA VAL A 199 24.03 -28.76 -6.57
C VAL A 199 23.33 -27.76 -7.49
N ILE A 200 23.32 -26.49 -7.09
CA ILE A 200 22.71 -25.40 -7.81
C ILE A 200 23.75 -24.45 -8.42
N ASP A 201 24.97 -24.38 -7.86
CA ASP A 201 26.09 -23.63 -8.41
C ASP A 201 27.43 -24.23 -8.00
N GLU A 202 28.47 -23.94 -8.77
CA GLU A 202 29.86 -24.27 -8.47
C GLU A 202 30.75 -23.06 -8.62
N ALA A 203 31.66 -22.87 -7.66
CA ALA A 203 32.60 -21.74 -7.66
C ALA A 203 34.03 -22.26 -7.31
N LYS A 204 35.02 -21.52 -7.77
CA LYS A 204 36.42 -21.76 -7.40
C LYS A 204 36.95 -20.60 -6.56
N ASN A 205 37.95 -20.90 -5.73
CA ASN A 205 38.65 -19.86 -5.00
C ASN A 205 39.47 -18.98 -5.94
N ASP A 206 39.56 -17.67 -5.64
CA ASP A 206 40.59 -16.81 -6.19
C ASP A 206 41.92 -16.99 -5.45
N LYS A 207 42.96 -16.26 -5.88
CA LYS A 207 44.29 -16.31 -5.25
C LYS A 207 44.28 -15.78 -3.80
N ALA A 208 43.34 -14.89 -3.43
CA ALA A 208 43.18 -14.40 -2.07
C ALA A 208 42.35 -15.32 -1.18
N GLY A 209 41.74 -16.35 -1.77
CA GLY A 209 40.90 -17.32 -1.11
C GLY A 209 39.41 -17.01 -1.12
N ALA A 210 38.98 -15.94 -1.82
CA ALA A 210 37.57 -15.66 -1.93
C ALA A 210 36.86 -16.69 -2.84
N ILE A 211 35.71 -17.16 -2.39
CA ILE A 211 34.81 -18.06 -3.12
C ILE A 211 33.50 -17.27 -3.29
N SER A 212 33.06 -17.03 -4.53
CA SER A 212 31.87 -16.27 -4.83
C SER A 212 30.95 -17.09 -5.73
N PHE A 213 29.75 -17.37 -5.24
CA PHE A 213 28.69 -18.00 -6.02
C PHE A 213 27.87 -16.95 -6.77
N LYS A 214 27.14 -17.37 -7.80
CA LYS A 214 26.18 -16.49 -8.50
C LYS A 214 25.11 -16.00 -7.53
N ALA A 215 24.62 -14.81 -7.77
CA ALA A 215 23.50 -14.28 -7.00
C ALA A 215 22.27 -15.17 -7.18
N LEU A 216 21.61 -15.48 -6.08
CA LEU A 216 20.36 -16.24 -6.03
C LEU A 216 19.19 -15.26 -6.11
N GLU A 217 18.19 -15.59 -6.90
CA GLU A 217 16.98 -14.78 -7.10
C GLU A 217 15.84 -15.36 -6.26
N PHE A 218 15.04 -14.48 -5.66
CA PHE A 218 13.91 -14.82 -4.81
C PHE A 218 12.70 -14.00 -5.23
N ASP A 219 11.62 -14.68 -5.59
CA ASP A 219 10.32 -14.12 -5.97
C ASP A 219 9.24 -14.27 -4.90
N LYS A 220 9.57 -14.93 -3.78
CA LYS A 220 8.66 -15.21 -2.67
C LYS A 220 9.34 -15.02 -1.32
N ALA A 221 8.57 -14.52 -0.35
CA ALA A 221 8.98 -14.53 1.04
C ALA A 221 9.11 -15.98 1.55
N GLY A 222 10.11 -16.21 2.39
CA GLY A 222 10.38 -17.56 2.92
C GLY A 222 11.76 -17.67 3.56
N THR A 223 12.06 -18.85 4.06
CA THR A 223 13.38 -19.20 4.61
C THR A 223 13.98 -20.29 3.74
N TYR A 224 15.15 -20.01 3.19
CA TYR A 224 15.86 -20.86 2.25
C TYR A 224 17.17 -21.30 2.88
N LYS A 225 17.47 -22.60 2.85
CA LYS A 225 18.70 -23.17 3.42
C LYS A 225 19.59 -23.68 2.31
N TYR A 226 20.88 -23.36 2.43
CA TYR A 226 21.91 -23.78 1.49
C TYR A 226 23.08 -24.39 2.24
N THR A 227 23.77 -25.31 1.58
CA THR A 227 24.98 -25.97 2.11
C THR A 227 26.12 -25.77 1.12
N ILE A 228 27.26 -25.32 1.63
CA ILE A 228 28.51 -25.23 0.85
C ILE A 228 29.40 -26.39 1.26
N SER A 229 29.95 -27.08 0.28
CA SER A 229 30.95 -28.14 0.48
C SER A 229 32.12 -28.02 -0.51
N GLU A 230 33.30 -28.43 -0.11
CA GLU A 230 34.46 -28.50 -0.99
C GLU A 230 34.46 -29.81 -1.78
N VAL A 231 34.80 -29.75 -3.05
CA VAL A 231 34.98 -30.96 -3.89
C VAL A 231 36.37 -31.53 -3.64
N ASN A 232 36.43 -32.80 -3.20
CA ASN A 232 37.69 -33.50 -3.05
C ASN A 232 38.11 -34.16 -4.38
N ASP A 233 38.92 -33.45 -5.15
CA ASP A 233 39.48 -33.89 -6.43
C ASP A 233 40.78 -34.71 -6.27
N LYS A 234 41.12 -35.09 -5.03
CA LYS A 234 42.27 -35.99 -4.68
C LYS A 234 43.64 -35.42 -5.10
N GLN A 235 43.84 -34.07 -4.99
CA GLN A 235 45.17 -33.48 -5.22
C GLN A 235 46.19 -34.12 -4.27
N LYS A 236 47.37 -34.47 -4.78
CA LYS A 236 48.45 -35.06 -3.98
C LYS A 236 48.89 -34.10 -2.88
N GLU A 237 49.24 -34.63 -1.72
CA GLU A 237 49.75 -33.87 -0.58
C GLU A 237 48.77 -32.85 0.00
N ILE A 238 47.46 -32.92 -0.36
CA ILE A 238 46.42 -32.06 0.19
C ILE A 238 45.52 -32.87 1.11
N LYS A 239 45.43 -32.44 2.36
CA LYS A 239 44.39 -32.85 3.29
C LYS A 239 43.23 -31.84 3.21
N TYR A 240 42.08 -32.33 2.70
CA TYR A 240 40.91 -31.51 2.44
C TYR A 240 40.11 -31.26 3.72
N ASP A 241 39.47 -30.08 3.76
CA ASP A 241 38.40 -29.77 4.70
C ASP A 241 37.10 -30.46 4.22
N THR A 242 36.64 -31.44 4.97
CA THR A 242 35.42 -32.20 4.63
C THR A 242 34.18 -31.67 5.29
N SER A 243 34.27 -30.51 5.96
CA SER A 243 33.13 -29.91 6.64
C SER A 243 32.13 -29.31 5.62
N GLU A 244 30.86 -29.34 5.98
CA GLU A 244 29.82 -28.60 5.29
C GLU A 244 29.51 -27.34 6.06
N LYS A 245 29.21 -26.24 5.34
CA LYS A 245 28.84 -24.94 5.92
C LYS A 245 27.43 -24.61 5.51
N THR A 246 26.57 -24.34 6.48
CA THR A 246 25.16 -23.96 6.23
C THR A 246 24.98 -22.45 6.18
N VAL A 247 24.20 -21.99 5.22
CA VAL A 247 23.76 -20.61 5.06
C VAL A 247 22.24 -20.59 5.02
N THR A 248 21.64 -19.69 5.78
CA THR A 248 20.20 -19.45 5.76
C THR A 248 19.94 -18.08 5.15
N ILE A 249 19.04 -18.01 4.18
CA ILE A 249 18.56 -16.75 3.61
C ILE A 249 17.10 -16.60 3.99
N THR A 250 16.80 -15.56 4.76
CA THR A 250 15.43 -15.18 5.11
C THR A 250 14.97 -14.06 4.21
N VAL A 251 13.93 -14.31 3.43
CA VAL A 251 13.30 -13.33 2.54
C VAL A 251 11.99 -12.90 3.15
N LYS A 252 11.82 -11.59 3.34
CA LYS A 252 10.63 -10.97 3.91
C LYS A 252 10.01 -10.00 2.93
N ASP A 253 8.68 -9.95 2.92
CA ASP A 253 7.93 -8.88 2.28
C ASP A 253 7.77 -7.74 3.29
N SER A 254 8.29 -6.56 2.98
CA SER A 254 8.18 -5.35 3.81
C SER A 254 6.82 -4.66 3.67
N GLY A 255 6.02 -5.07 2.66
CA GLY A 255 4.71 -4.49 2.37
C GLY A 255 4.78 -3.15 1.62
N ASP A 256 5.97 -2.77 1.15
CA ASP A 256 6.25 -1.55 0.38
C ASP A 256 6.51 -1.82 -1.12
N GLY A 257 6.22 -3.05 -1.57
CA GLY A 257 6.38 -3.48 -2.95
C GLY A 257 7.70 -4.18 -3.26
N TYR A 258 8.54 -4.48 -2.26
CA TYR A 258 9.81 -5.15 -2.45
C TYR A 258 10.02 -6.27 -1.44
N LEU A 259 10.63 -7.38 -1.91
CA LEU A 259 11.18 -8.38 -1.03
C LEU A 259 12.56 -7.95 -0.53
N GLN A 260 12.88 -8.32 0.71
CA GLN A 260 14.18 -8.07 1.32
C GLN A 260 14.79 -9.39 1.77
N ALA A 261 16.04 -9.67 1.33
CA ALA A 261 16.77 -10.88 1.70
C ALA A 261 17.81 -10.56 2.79
N GLN A 262 17.83 -11.38 3.82
CA GLN A 262 18.85 -11.36 4.88
C GLN A 262 19.59 -12.67 4.86
N VAL A 263 20.93 -12.60 4.76
CA VAL A 263 21.81 -13.79 4.76
C VAL A 263 22.38 -13.99 6.15
N GLU A 264 22.22 -15.19 6.68
CA GLU A 264 22.74 -15.58 7.99
C GLU A 264 23.53 -16.89 7.88
N SER A 265 24.62 -17.00 8.63
CA SER A 265 25.38 -18.23 8.77
C SER A 265 25.73 -18.48 10.24
N GLU A 266 25.68 -19.73 10.67
CA GLU A 266 26.01 -20.13 12.06
C GLU A 266 27.46 -19.88 12.44
N LYS A 267 28.36 -19.94 11.47
CA LYS A 267 29.82 -19.79 11.65
C LYS A 267 30.43 -19.07 10.46
N GLN A 268 31.71 -18.67 10.64
CA GLN A 268 32.50 -18.19 9.52
C GLN A 268 32.59 -19.27 8.42
N LEU A 269 32.27 -18.88 7.18
CA LEU A 269 32.26 -19.74 6.02
C LEU A 269 33.70 -19.93 5.50
N ILE A 270 34.56 -20.59 6.29
CA ILE A 270 35.97 -20.79 5.98
C ILE A 270 36.24 -22.28 5.81
N PHE A 271 36.91 -22.65 4.71
CA PHE A 271 37.42 -23.99 4.42
C PHE A 271 38.93 -23.95 4.48
N THR A 272 39.54 -24.83 5.30
CA THR A 272 40.98 -24.86 5.50
C THR A 272 41.56 -26.22 5.10
N ASN A 273 42.36 -26.24 4.00
CA ASN A 273 43.16 -27.42 3.63
C ASN A 273 44.57 -27.28 4.18
N THR A 274 45.24 -28.44 4.35
CA THR A 274 46.63 -28.52 4.77
C THR A 274 47.44 -29.18 3.68
N PHE A 275 48.56 -28.57 3.30
CA PHE A 275 49.54 -29.20 2.44
C PHE A 275 50.46 -30.06 3.32
N GLU A 276 50.54 -31.38 3.04
CA GLU A 276 51.34 -32.35 3.73
C GLU A 276 52.41 -32.86 2.75
N ALA A 277 53.62 -32.27 2.79
CA ALA A 277 54.70 -32.72 1.91
C ALA A 277 55.04 -34.19 2.14
N ALA A 278 55.12 -34.97 1.08
CA ALA A 278 55.51 -36.37 1.14
C ALA A 278 56.96 -36.50 1.68
N GLY A 279 57.08 -36.97 2.93
CA GLY A 279 58.32 -37.51 3.52
C GLY A 279 59.53 -36.55 3.51
N GLY A 280 59.59 -35.68 4.49
CA GLY A 280 60.82 -34.98 4.90
C GLY A 280 60.75 -34.71 6.40
N SER A 281 61.51 -35.46 7.18
CA SER A 281 61.84 -35.15 8.58
C SER A 281 62.61 -33.86 8.59
N GLY A 282 61.90 -32.74 8.60
CA GLY A 282 62.48 -31.39 8.65
C GLY A 282 61.87 -30.62 9.81
N THR A 283 62.72 -30.25 10.73
CA THR A 283 62.54 -29.36 11.89
C THR A 283 61.53 -28.24 11.64
N LYS A 284 60.53 -28.15 12.55
CA LYS A 284 59.63 -27.01 12.66
C LYS A 284 60.43 -25.70 12.93
N THR A 285 60.62 -24.90 11.94
CA THR A 285 60.92 -23.47 12.16
C THR A 285 59.58 -22.77 12.26
N GLY A 286 59.27 -22.33 13.49
CA GLY A 286 58.08 -21.54 13.74
C GLY A 286 58.23 -20.17 13.10
N ASP A 287 57.28 -19.84 12.26
CA ASP A 287 56.99 -18.48 11.90
C ASP A 287 55.51 -18.22 12.15
N ASN A 288 55.27 -17.66 13.33
CA ASN A 288 53.95 -17.15 13.74
C ASN A 288 53.75 -15.78 13.12
N MET A 289 53.31 -15.70 11.88
CA MET A 289 52.69 -14.49 11.40
C MET A 289 51.20 -14.59 11.50
N ASN A 290 50.69 -14.14 12.66
CA ASN A 290 49.29 -13.81 12.84
C ASN A 290 48.94 -12.51 12.07
N LEU A 291 48.76 -12.65 10.77
CA LEU A 291 48.14 -11.58 10.01
C LEU A 291 46.64 -11.77 10.04
N VAL A 292 46.00 -11.34 11.13
CA VAL A 292 44.54 -11.21 11.19
C VAL A 292 44.17 -9.93 10.45
N LEU A 293 44.04 -10.04 9.14
CA LEU A 293 43.27 -9.05 8.40
C LEU A 293 41.76 -9.33 8.63
N PRO A 294 41.00 -8.42 9.18
CA PRO A 294 39.56 -8.58 9.24
C PRO A 294 39.03 -8.43 7.81
N ILE A 295 38.84 -9.56 7.14
CA ILE A 295 38.02 -9.58 5.93
C ILE A 295 36.59 -9.38 6.40
N MET A 296 36.13 -8.14 6.34
CA MET A 296 34.72 -7.79 6.45
C MET A 296 34.02 -8.46 5.27
N MET A 297 33.34 -9.58 5.50
CA MET A 297 32.39 -10.11 4.52
C MET A 297 31.28 -9.06 4.36
N MET A 298 31.32 -8.30 3.28
CA MET A 298 30.16 -7.55 2.83
C MET A 298 29.12 -8.53 2.32
N LEU A 299 28.21 -8.93 3.20
CA LEU A 299 26.94 -9.55 2.81
C LEU A 299 26.06 -8.42 2.29
N THR A 300 26.20 -8.11 1.01
CA THR A 300 25.36 -7.09 0.38
C THR A 300 24.09 -7.76 -0.13
N ALA A 301 22.98 -7.49 0.55
CA ALA A 301 21.67 -7.61 -0.05
C ALA A 301 21.50 -6.39 -0.97
N ALA A 302 21.60 -6.58 -2.27
CA ALA A 302 21.34 -5.52 -3.23
C ALA A 302 19.83 -5.39 -3.43
N ALA A 303 19.20 -4.50 -2.66
CA ALA A 303 17.89 -4.00 -3.02
C ALA A 303 18.07 -3.11 -4.27
N ILE A 304 17.70 -3.61 -5.44
CA ILE A 304 17.60 -2.78 -6.65
C ILE A 304 16.29 -1.98 -6.53
N GLY A 305 16.37 -0.88 -5.83
CA GLY A 305 15.29 0.08 -5.72
C GLY A 305 15.85 1.47 -5.55
N SER A 306 16.29 2.08 -6.66
CA SER A 306 16.62 3.50 -6.68
C SER A 306 15.33 4.29 -6.56
N VAL A 307 14.91 4.61 -5.34
CA VAL A 307 13.90 5.63 -5.10
C VAL A 307 14.54 6.98 -5.31
N LEU A 308 14.41 7.52 -6.51
CA LEU A 308 14.62 8.94 -6.77
C LEU A 308 13.46 9.70 -6.15
N LEU A 309 13.63 10.15 -4.92
CA LEU A 309 12.77 11.15 -4.30
C LEU A 309 12.98 12.49 -5.00
N ILE A 310 12.22 12.74 -6.06
CA ILE A 310 12.06 14.09 -6.60
C ILE A 310 11.03 14.80 -5.72
N ARG A 311 11.50 15.47 -4.66
CA ARG A 311 10.76 16.52 -3.99
C ARG A 311 10.62 17.69 -4.98
N ARG A 312 9.52 17.78 -5.70
CA ARG A 312 9.10 19.04 -6.33
C ARG A 312 8.43 19.90 -5.26
N LYS A 313 9.17 20.89 -4.78
CA LYS A 313 8.63 22.10 -4.17
C LYS A 313 7.74 22.79 -5.19
N TYR A 314 6.45 22.91 -4.92
CA TYR A 314 5.63 23.96 -5.51
C TYR A 314 5.52 25.10 -4.52
N HIS A 315 6.29 26.18 -4.79
CA HIS A 315 5.96 27.54 -4.42
C HIS A 315 5.48 28.23 -5.69
N ARG A 316 4.21 28.55 -5.75
CA ARG A 316 3.63 29.87 -6.10
C ARG A 316 2.12 29.73 -6.20
#